data_eed75e5cebc3c235148f4b6a345cd7b6
#
_entry.id   eed75e5cebc3c235148f4b6a345cd7b6
#
_cell.length_a   1.000
_cell.length_b   1.000
_cell.length_c   1.000
_cell.angle_alpha   90.00
_cell.angle_beta   90.00
_cell.angle_gamma   90.00
#
_symmetry.space_group_name_H-M   'P 1'
#
loop_
_entity.id
_entity.type
_entity.pdbx_description
1 polymer ?
#
loop_
_entity_poly.entity_id
_entity_poly.type
_entity_poly.pdbx_seq_one_letter_code
_entity_poly.pdbx_strand_id
1 'polypeptide(L)'
;MKPNFLVILIDDLRYDEFGAGGHPYMQTPNVDRLAHEGALFERAFHTTPICSPNRASIVTGQYASRHGIIDNVARDAMSHRLPNYHLELQKRGYETAHIGKWHMGNDGMPRPGYDTWVSYDGHGKIVNPTLNHDGKYVEHRGYITDIMNELAVGFLDRKRTKPFSLFFAHKAVHPDATQAADGTFGVSTAGGYIAAPRHRDLYRDSSFPKTPNMLPAAEVILQKPAWAECFGLRESDRARAILKALHAGEQEEIRQRARMMASVDEGIGAILETLERQGTLDDTFIVFLGDNGYFFGEHALGPERRFAYEEGIRSPFVVRYPRKVKADRGGASSSSARTSPRR
;
A
#
# COMPACT_ATOMS: atom_id res chain seq x y z
N MET A 1 -4.18 -8.60 29.45
CA MET A 1 -3.91 -7.22 29.03
C MET A 1 -4.56 -7.02 27.66
N LYS A 2 -5.09 -5.84 27.34
CA LYS A 2 -5.61 -5.52 25.99
C LYS A 2 -4.42 -5.34 25.04
N PRO A 3 -4.42 -5.94 23.84
CA PRO A 3 -3.34 -5.72 22.86
C PRO A 3 -3.36 -4.31 22.30
N ASN A 4 -2.22 -3.80 21.88
CA ASN A 4 -2.15 -2.69 20.95
C ASN A 4 -2.45 -3.16 19.53
N PHE A 5 -2.85 -2.26 18.64
CA PHE A 5 -3.06 -2.52 17.23
C PHE A 5 -2.22 -1.57 16.38
N LEU A 6 -1.48 -2.14 15.42
CA LEU A 6 -0.75 -1.41 14.41
C LEU A 6 -1.09 -2.00 13.05
N VAL A 7 -1.74 -1.21 12.21
CA VAL A 7 -2.02 -1.57 10.81
C VAL A 7 -1.12 -0.72 9.93
N ILE A 8 -0.22 -1.36 9.19
CA ILE A 8 0.70 -0.73 8.23
C ILE A 8 0.18 -1.02 6.83
N LEU A 9 -0.31 0.02 6.16
CA LEU A 9 -0.89 -0.07 4.82
C LEU A 9 0.02 0.62 3.80
N ILE A 10 0.37 -0.09 2.74
CA ILE A 10 1.23 0.42 1.67
C ILE A 10 0.39 0.61 0.41
N ASP A 11 0.51 1.78 -0.23
CA ASP A 11 -0.25 2.14 -1.42
C ASP A 11 0.34 1.46 -2.66
N ASP A 12 -0.51 0.81 -3.45
CA ASP A 12 -0.16 0.11 -4.71
C ASP A 12 0.86 -1.04 -4.55
N LEU A 13 1.04 -1.64 -3.37
CA LEU A 13 2.04 -2.69 -3.16
C LEU A 13 1.54 -4.05 -3.68
N ARG A 14 2.26 -4.66 -4.61
CA ARG A 14 2.01 -6.03 -5.07
C ARG A 14 2.28 -7.05 -3.97
N TYR A 15 1.62 -8.19 -4.10
CA TYR A 15 1.78 -9.33 -3.16
C TYR A 15 3.21 -9.88 -3.08
N ASP A 16 4.05 -9.65 -4.09
CA ASP A 16 5.43 -10.10 -4.22
C ASP A 16 6.47 -8.95 -4.21
N GLU A 17 6.07 -7.72 -3.88
CA GLU A 17 6.96 -6.55 -3.83
C GLU A 17 7.64 -6.36 -2.46
N PHE A 18 8.10 -7.43 -1.86
CA PHE A 18 8.96 -7.45 -0.66
C PHE A 18 9.72 -8.79 -0.59
N GLY A 19 10.79 -8.86 0.21
CA GLY A 19 11.69 -10.02 0.23
C GLY A 19 10.98 -11.32 0.54
N ALA A 20 10.28 -11.43 1.66
CA ALA A 20 9.51 -12.62 2.04
C ALA A 20 8.35 -12.92 1.08
N GLY A 21 7.85 -11.94 0.33
CA GLY A 21 6.87 -12.11 -0.75
C GLY A 21 7.43 -12.76 -2.00
N GLY A 22 8.77 -12.84 -2.11
CA GLY A 22 9.46 -13.51 -3.22
C GLY A 22 9.95 -12.57 -4.33
N HIS A 23 10.08 -11.26 -4.05
CA HIS A 23 10.66 -10.33 -5.02
C HIS A 23 12.10 -10.72 -5.37
N PRO A 24 12.51 -10.72 -6.65
CA PRO A 24 13.79 -11.30 -7.07
C PRO A 24 15.03 -10.57 -6.57
N TYR A 25 14.92 -9.28 -6.20
CA TYR A 25 16.08 -8.49 -5.74
C TYR A 25 15.77 -7.50 -4.60
N MET A 26 14.49 -7.25 -4.28
CA MET A 26 14.14 -6.31 -3.23
C MET A 26 14.51 -6.85 -1.85
N GLN A 27 15.17 -6.02 -1.06
CA GLN A 27 15.54 -6.33 0.32
C GLN A 27 14.68 -5.51 1.27
N THR A 28 13.89 -6.20 2.09
CA THR A 28 13.00 -5.60 3.08
C THR A 28 13.13 -6.32 4.42
N PRO A 29 14.33 -6.25 5.05
CA PRO A 29 14.64 -7.09 6.22
C PRO A 29 13.66 -6.90 7.38
N ASN A 30 13.07 -5.71 7.56
CA ASN A 30 12.14 -5.44 8.65
C ASN A 30 10.73 -5.95 8.37
N VAL A 31 10.24 -5.86 7.13
CA VAL A 31 9.00 -6.52 6.69
C VAL A 31 9.16 -8.03 6.72
N ASP A 32 10.31 -8.53 6.25
CA ASP A 32 10.63 -9.96 6.24
C ASP A 32 10.68 -10.49 7.68
N ARG A 33 11.19 -9.71 8.63
CA ARG A 33 11.15 -10.01 10.06
C ARG A 33 9.70 -10.20 10.56
N LEU A 34 8.78 -9.30 10.18
CA LEU A 34 7.36 -9.45 10.54
C LEU A 34 6.79 -10.77 10.01
N ALA A 35 7.13 -11.16 8.79
CA ALA A 35 6.71 -12.42 8.20
C ALA A 35 7.30 -13.64 8.92
N HIS A 36 8.59 -13.60 9.28
CA HIS A 36 9.27 -14.69 9.97
C HIS A 36 8.83 -14.86 11.44
N GLU A 37 8.53 -13.75 12.13
CA GLU A 37 8.04 -13.76 13.51
C GLU A 37 6.52 -13.92 13.60
N GLY A 38 5.82 -13.90 12.47
CA GLY A 38 4.37 -13.99 12.36
C GLY A 38 3.89 -15.00 11.34
N ALA A 39 2.88 -14.64 10.59
CA ALA A 39 2.31 -15.44 9.50
C ALA A 39 2.18 -14.61 8.23
N LEU A 40 2.72 -15.11 7.12
CA LEU A 40 2.51 -14.60 5.77
C LEU A 40 1.34 -15.36 5.14
N PHE A 41 0.30 -14.63 4.75
CA PHE A 41 -0.87 -15.18 4.07
C PHE A 41 -0.68 -15.12 2.56
N GLU A 42 -0.36 -16.23 1.94
CA GLU A 42 -0.10 -16.32 0.50
C GLU A 42 -1.35 -16.09 -0.37
N ARG A 43 -2.54 -16.21 0.19
CA ARG A 43 -3.83 -16.13 -0.52
C ARG A 43 -4.78 -15.15 0.15
N ALA A 44 -4.30 -13.92 0.36
CA ALA A 44 -5.14 -12.80 0.75
C ALA A 44 -5.53 -11.98 -0.50
N PHE A 45 -6.80 -11.57 -0.60
CA PHE A 45 -7.31 -10.90 -1.78
C PHE A 45 -8.09 -9.64 -1.39
N HIS A 46 -7.90 -8.58 -2.20
CA HIS A 46 -8.67 -7.35 -2.12
C HIS A 46 -10.09 -7.56 -2.66
N THR A 47 -11.07 -6.96 -2.01
CA THR A 47 -12.46 -7.03 -2.47
C THR A 47 -12.73 -6.14 -3.67
N THR A 48 -11.99 -5.04 -3.78
CA THR A 48 -12.03 -4.08 -4.89
C THR A 48 -10.62 -3.51 -5.06
N PRO A 49 -9.87 -3.87 -6.12
CA PRO A 49 -8.46 -3.54 -6.24
C PRO A 49 -8.22 -2.09 -6.72
N ILE A 50 -8.67 -1.13 -5.93
CA ILE A 50 -8.44 0.30 -6.11
C ILE A 50 -8.45 1.02 -4.76
N CYS A 51 -7.62 2.04 -4.59
CA CYS A 51 -7.29 2.67 -3.33
C CYS A 51 -8.52 2.98 -2.44
N SER A 52 -9.40 3.91 -2.85
CA SER A 52 -10.49 4.39 -1.98
C SER A 52 -11.47 3.29 -1.56
N PRO A 53 -12.00 2.44 -2.46
CA PRO A 53 -12.90 1.36 -2.09
C PRO A 53 -12.26 0.34 -1.14
N ASN A 54 -11.03 -0.08 -1.43
CA ASN A 54 -10.41 -1.10 -0.58
C ASN A 54 -10.01 -0.55 0.79
N ARG A 55 -9.50 0.68 0.87
CA ARG A 55 -9.24 1.36 2.15
C ARG A 55 -10.52 1.45 2.99
N ALA A 56 -11.65 1.81 2.36
CA ALA A 56 -12.94 1.81 3.03
C ALA A 56 -13.34 0.39 3.50
N SER A 57 -13.11 -0.64 2.70
CA SER A 57 -13.35 -2.03 3.11
C SER A 57 -12.47 -2.44 4.31
N ILE A 58 -11.19 -2.05 4.32
CA ILE A 58 -10.26 -2.35 5.42
C ILE A 58 -10.71 -1.70 6.73
N VAL A 59 -11.10 -0.42 6.72
CA VAL A 59 -11.47 0.27 7.96
C VAL A 59 -12.88 -0.04 8.44
N THR A 60 -13.79 -0.47 7.54
CA THR A 60 -15.19 -0.75 7.88
C THR A 60 -15.50 -2.23 8.07
N GLY A 61 -14.69 -3.13 7.50
CA GLY A 61 -15.00 -4.55 7.39
C GLY A 61 -16.17 -4.85 6.45
N GLN A 62 -16.51 -3.96 5.52
CA GLN A 62 -17.65 -4.07 4.60
C GLN A 62 -17.21 -4.09 3.14
N TYR A 63 -18.04 -4.65 2.27
CA TYR A 63 -17.85 -4.55 0.82
C TYR A 63 -18.22 -3.15 0.29
N ALA A 64 -17.63 -2.77 -0.85
CA ALA A 64 -17.87 -1.49 -1.51
C ALA A 64 -19.36 -1.20 -1.76
N SER A 65 -20.13 -2.22 -2.11
CA SER A 65 -21.59 -2.14 -2.26
C SER A 65 -22.34 -1.73 -0.98
N ARG A 66 -21.74 -1.96 0.20
CA ARG A 66 -22.34 -1.63 1.50
C ARG A 66 -21.89 -0.27 2.02
N HIS A 67 -20.59 0.03 1.98
CA HIS A 67 -20.07 1.31 2.49
C HIS A 67 -20.17 2.46 1.46
N GLY A 68 -20.44 2.17 0.18
CA GLY A 68 -20.75 3.16 -0.87
C GLY A 68 -19.53 3.90 -1.46
N ILE A 69 -18.33 3.67 -0.99
CA ILE A 69 -17.10 4.14 -1.65
C ILE A 69 -16.73 3.11 -2.72
N ILE A 70 -17.08 3.39 -3.98
CA ILE A 70 -17.01 2.40 -5.08
C ILE A 70 -15.91 2.68 -6.10
N ASP A 71 -15.32 3.87 -6.05
CA ASP A 71 -14.24 4.35 -6.93
C ASP A 71 -13.44 5.45 -6.23
N ASN A 72 -12.50 6.09 -6.93
CA ASN A 72 -11.70 7.19 -6.42
C ASN A 72 -12.34 8.58 -6.59
N VAL A 73 -13.58 8.69 -7.01
CA VAL A 73 -14.30 9.97 -7.00
C VAL A 73 -14.47 10.45 -5.55
N ALA A 74 -14.24 11.73 -5.32
CA ALA A 74 -14.34 12.32 -3.99
C ALA A 74 -15.76 12.17 -3.41
N ARG A 75 -15.86 11.51 -2.27
CA ARG A 75 -17.11 11.32 -1.51
C ARG A 75 -16.89 11.76 -0.06
N ASP A 76 -16.42 13.00 0.12
CA ASP A 76 -16.01 13.49 1.44
C ASP A 76 -17.10 13.38 2.49
N ALA A 77 -18.33 13.79 2.18
CA ALA A 77 -19.46 13.68 3.11
C ALA A 77 -19.76 12.22 3.52
N MET A 78 -19.54 11.25 2.64
CA MET A 78 -19.67 9.83 2.95
C MET A 78 -18.48 9.34 3.76
N SER A 79 -17.28 9.75 3.40
CA SER A 79 -16.04 9.44 4.09
C SER A 79 -16.06 9.84 5.56
N HIS A 80 -16.62 11.04 5.88
CA HIS A 80 -16.80 11.52 7.25
C HIS A 80 -17.80 10.71 8.08
N ARG A 81 -18.63 9.88 7.46
CA ARG A 81 -19.67 9.06 8.11
C ARG A 81 -19.39 7.57 8.06
N LEU A 82 -18.24 7.16 7.51
CA LEU A 82 -17.89 5.74 7.46
C LEU A 82 -17.83 5.14 8.87
N PRO A 83 -18.53 4.05 9.14
CA PRO A 83 -18.32 3.27 10.34
C PRO A 83 -16.95 2.62 10.27
N ASN A 84 -16.05 2.97 11.17
CA ASN A 84 -14.72 2.40 11.20
C ASN A 84 -14.42 1.73 12.54
N TYR A 85 -13.54 0.73 12.55
CA TYR A 85 -13.25 -0.05 13.74
C TYR A 85 -12.58 0.79 14.85
N HIS A 86 -11.96 1.93 14.53
CA HIS A 86 -11.36 2.82 15.52
C HIS A 86 -12.41 3.49 16.42
N LEU A 87 -13.61 3.78 15.89
CA LEU A 87 -14.74 4.25 16.69
C LEU A 87 -15.07 3.25 17.82
N GLU A 88 -15.04 1.95 17.52
CA GLU A 88 -15.32 0.91 18.50
C GLU A 88 -14.15 0.71 19.48
N LEU A 89 -12.92 0.85 19.01
CA LEU A 89 -11.74 0.79 19.87
C LEU A 89 -11.68 2.00 20.82
N GLN A 90 -11.99 3.20 20.33
CA GLN A 90 -12.04 4.42 21.13
C GLN A 90 -13.08 4.30 22.29
N LYS A 91 -14.28 3.79 22.00
CA LYS A 91 -15.31 3.47 23.02
C LYS A 91 -14.80 2.47 24.06
N ARG A 92 -13.85 1.61 23.70
CA ARG A 92 -13.22 0.63 24.59
C ARG A 92 -11.99 1.14 25.30
N GLY A 93 -11.70 2.45 25.19
CA GLY A 93 -10.63 3.13 25.92
C GLY A 93 -9.24 3.02 25.27
N TYR A 94 -9.19 2.77 23.96
CA TYR A 94 -7.95 2.89 23.19
C TYR A 94 -7.63 4.35 22.86
N GLU A 95 -6.34 4.68 22.80
CA GLU A 95 -5.86 5.88 22.12
C GLU A 95 -5.75 5.54 20.63
N THR A 96 -6.45 6.29 19.78
CA THR A 96 -6.59 5.98 18.36
C THR A 96 -5.88 7.00 17.49
N ALA A 97 -5.16 6.55 16.47
CA ALA A 97 -4.45 7.42 15.55
C ALA A 97 -4.56 6.97 14.09
N HIS A 98 -4.60 7.95 13.20
CA HIS A 98 -4.34 7.81 11.78
C HIS A 98 -3.15 8.66 11.39
N ILE A 99 -2.18 8.07 10.68
CA ILE A 99 -1.03 8.76 10.12
C ILE A 99 -0.85 8.30 8.67
N GLY A 100 -0.97 9.21 7.72
CA GLY A 100 -0.72 8.97 6.31
C GLY A 100 -1.90 9.14 5.38
N LYS A 101 -1.94 8.35 4.31
CA LYS A 101 -2.96 8.43 3.25
C LYS A 101 -4.31 7.89 3.72
N TRP A 102 -5.30 8.78 3.78
CA TRP A 102 -6.70 8.37 4.00
C TRP A 102 -7.37 7.96 2.68
N HIS A 103 -7.52 8.89 1.77
CA HIS A 103 -7.97 8.71 0.40
C HIS A 103 -9.31 7.96 0.23
N MET A 104 -10.22 8.09 1.19
CA MET A 104 -11.63 7.65 1.07
C MET A 104 -12.58 8.83 0.87
N GLY A 105 -12.09 9.87 0.29
CA GLY A 105 -12.54 11.20 -0.05
C GLY A 105 -11.33 11.98 -0.46
N ASN A 106 -11.47 13.26 -0.79
CA ASN A 106 -10.37 14.07 -1.30
C ASN A 106 -9.81 15.05 -0.27
N ASP A 107 -10.57 15.42 0.77
CA ASP A 107 -10.07 16.26 1.86
C ASP A 107 -9.25 15.47 2.88
N GLY A 108 -8.21 16.11 3.42
CA GLY A 108 -7.34 15.55 4.47
C GLY A 108 -7.82 15.80 5.89
N MET A 109 -9.06 16.29 6.07
CA MET A 109 -9.60 16.66 7.38
C MET A 109 -9.80 15.44 8.31
N PRO A 110 -9.74 15.63 9.63
CA PRO A 110 -9.93 14.54 10.60
C PRO A 110 -11.24 13.79 10.44
N ARG A 111 -11.20 12.49 10.66
CA ARG A 111 -12.36 11.60 10.64
C ARG A 111 -12.74 11.17 12.05
N PRO A 112 -14.04 10.92 12.34
CA PRO A 112 -14.48 10.39 13.63
C PRO A 112 -13.77 9.09 13.99
N GLY A 113 -13.43 8.92 15.28
CA GLY A 113 -12.80 7.71 15.79
C GLY A 113 -11.28 7.80 15.95
N TYR A 114 -10.68 8.98 15.71
CA TYR A 114 -9.24 9.20 15.86
C TYR A 114 -8.96 10.35 16.83
N ASP A 115 -8.11 10.08 17.83
CA ASP A 115 -7.62 11.05 18.80
C ASP A 115 -6.42 11.84 18.26
N THR A 116 -5.65 11.24 17.36
CA THR A 116 -4.55 11.87 16.62
C THR A 116 -4.77 11.65 15.13
N TRP A 117 -4.68 12.71 14.36
CA TRP A 117 -4.88 12.67 12.93
C TRP A 117 -3.76 13.37 12.17
N VAL A 118 -3.09 12.65 11.26
CA VAL A 118 -2.20 13.23 10.28
C VAL A 118 -2.54 12.67 8.91
N SER A 119 -2.95 13.52 7.98
CA SER A 119 -3.29 13.11 6.62
C SER A 119 -3.01 14.23 5.62
N TYR A 120 -3.48 14.10 4.39
CA TYR A 120 -3.32 15.07 3.33
C TYR A 120 -4.44 14.92 2.30
N ASP A 121 -4.61 15.93 1.44
CA ASP A 121 -5.64 15.93 0.40
C ASP A 121 -5.26 14.98 -0.74
N GLY A 122 -6.23 14.22 -1.22
CA GLY A 122 -6.10 13.34 -2.38
C GLY A 122 -4.93 12.38 -2.30
N HIS A 123 -4.06 12.42 -3.29
CA HIS A 123 -2.83 11.61 -3.34
C HIS A 123 -1.64 12.22 -2.60
N GLY A 124 -1.68 13.52 -2.26
CA GLY A 124 -0.56 14.23 -1.64
C GLY A 124 0.68 14.35 -2.53
N LYS A 125 1.69 15.07 -2.06
CA LYS A 125 2.99 15.21 -2.72
C LYS A 125 4.05 14.31 -2.08
N ILE A 126 4.98 13.79 -2.89
CA ILE A 126 6.09 12.97 -2.38
C ILE A 126 7.16 13.84 -1.72
N VAL A 127 7.45 15.00 -2.29
CA VAL A 127 8.47 15.92 -1.77
C VAL A 127 7.80 17.19 -1.27
N ASN A 128 8.21 17.64 -0.09
CA ASN A 128 7.68 18.82 0.60
C ASN A 128 6.14 18.80 0.68
N PRO A 129 5.55 17.79 1.33
CA PRO A 129 4.10 17.66 1.44
C PRO A 129 3.50 18.70 2.37
N THR A 130 2.26 19.07 2.12
CA THR A 130 1.39 19.76 3.08
C THR A 130 0.54 18.70 3.79
N LEU A 131 0.63 18.61 5.10
CA LEU A 131 -0.08 17.64 5.92
C LEU A 131 -1.11 18.34 6.81
N ASN A 132 -2.23 17.70 7.00
CA ASN A 132 -3.23 18.12 7.98
C ASN A 132 -2.95 17.43 9.31
N HIS A 133 -2.62 18.21 10.34
CA HIS A 133 -2.45 17.76 11.71
C HIS A 133 -3.68 18.19 12.54
N ASP A 134 -4.54 17.26 12.89
CA ASP A 134 -5.72 17.49 13.74
C ASP A 134 -6.57 18.70 13.26
N GLY A 135 -6.74 18.85 11.94
CA GLY A 135 -7.52 19.93 11.33
C GLY A 135 -6.70 21.15 10.88
N LYS A 136 -5.38 21.17 11.10
CA LYS A 136 -4.50 22.28 10.69
C LYS A 136 -3.51 21.82 9.62
N TYR A 137 -3.47 22.50 8.49
CA TYR A 137 -2.49 22.24 7.44
C TYR A 137 -1.12 22.84 7.78
N VAL A 138 -0.10 22.02 7.66
CA VAL A 138 1.31 22.36 7.93
C VAL A 138 2.16 21.93 6.73
N GLU A 139 2.98 22.83 6.23
CA GLU A 139 3.96 22.53 5.19
C GLU A 139 5.19 21.85 5.81
N HIS A 140 5.57 20.72 5.24
CA HIS A 140 6.76 19.97 5.63
C HIS A 140 7.83 20.07 4.54
N ARG A 141 9.10 20.02 4.94
CA ARG A 141 10.23 19.90 4.03
C ARG A 141 10.80 18.49 4.10
N GLY A 142 11.04 17.89 2.94
CA GLY A 142 11.65 16.57 2.84
C GLY A 142 10.78 15.55 2.12
N TYR A 143 11.12 14.30 2.31
CA TYR A 143 10.52 13.14 1.67
C TYR A 143 9.36 12.60 2.52
N ILE A 144 8.18 12.44 1.91
CA ILE A 144 6.95 12.13 2.65
C ILE A 144 7.05 10.83 3.46
N THR A 145 7.72 9.79 2.92
CA THR A 145 7.85 8.51 3.62
C THR A 145 8.64 8.67 4.92
N ASP A 146 9.73 9.44 4.89
CA ASP A 146 10.54 9.71 6.09
C ASP A 146 9.75 10.51 7.13
N ILE A 147 9.06 11.57 6.68
CA ILE A 147 8.19 12.38 7.54
C ILE A 147 7.12 11.52 8.22
N MET A 148 6.46 10.63 7.46
CA MET A 148 5.45 9.74 8.01
C MET A 148 6.04 8.72 9.00
N ASN A 149 7.22 8.18 8.72
CA ASN A 149 7.96 7.30 9.63
C ASN A 149 8.26 7.99 10.96
N GLU A 150 8.80 9.21 10.91
CA GLU A 150 9.09 10.02 12.10
C GLU A 150 7.84 10.31 12.92
N LEU A 151 6.73 10.65 12.27
CA LEU A 151 5.45 10.92 12.94
C LEU A 151 4.87 9.66 13.60
N ALA A 152 4.99 8.50 12.95
CA ALA A 152 4.54 7.23 13.50
C ALA A 152 5.40 6.83 14.72
N VAL A 153 6.72 6.92 14.61
CA VAL A 153 7.65 6.69 15.72
C VAL A 153 7.35 7.66 16.88
N GLY A 154 7.18 8.95 16.58
CA GLY A 154 6.83 9.96 17.59
C GLY A 154 5.50 9.71 18.28
N PHE A 155 4.49 9.18 17.56
CA PHE A 155 3.26 8.72 18.17
C PHE A 155 3.51 7.52 19.09
N LEU A 156 4.24 6.51 18.64
CA LEU A 156 4.50 5.28 19.39
C LEU A 156 5.38 5.52 20.63
N ASP A 157 6.32 6.45 20.57
CA ASP A 157 7.26 6.73 21.65
C ASP A 157 6.66 7.50 22.84
N ARG A 158 5.39 7.94 22.72
CA ARG A 158 4.70 8.62 23.83
C ARG A 158 4.49 7.68 25.02
N LYS A 159 4.73 8.17 26.22
CA LYS A 159 4.29 7.47 27.44
C LYS A 159 2.76 7.44 27.49
N ARG A 160 2.17 6.26 27.68
CA ARG A 160 0.74 6.08 27.72
C ARG A 160 0.28 5.07 28.76
N THR A 161 -0.92 5.26 29.26
CA THR A 161 -1.58 4.34 30.19
C THR A 161 -2.68 3.52 29.52
N LYS A 162 -3.05 3.90 28.30
CA LYS A 162 -4.06 3.22 27.48
C LYS A 162 -3.40 2.41 26.37
N PRO A 163 -4.01 1.30 25.95
CA PRO A 163 -3.59 0.65 24.71
C PRO A 163 -3.85 1.58 23.52
N PHE A 164 -3.07 1.43 22.45
CA PHE A 164 -3.24 2.22 21.24
C PHE A 164 -3.77 1.40 20.05
N SER A 165 -4.33 2.12 19.07
CA SER A 165 -4.61 1.63 17.72
C SER A 165 -4.12 2.66 16.71
N LEU A 166 -3.08 2.32 15.96
CA LEU A 166 -2.52 3.14 14.90
C LEU A 166 -2.84 2.55 13.53
N PHE A 167 -3.52 3.33 12.67
CA PHE A 167 -3.65 3.08 11.25
C PHE A 167 -2.59 3.91 10.52
N PHE A 168 -1.50 3.26 10.15
CA PHE A 168 -0.33 3.86 9.51
C PHE A 168 -0.35 3.54 8.02
N ALA A 169 -0.65 4.52 7.19
CA ALA A 169 -0.90 4.32 5.76
C ALA A 169 0.06 5.14 4.90
N HIS A 170 1.05 4.48 4.32
CA HIS A 170 2.02 5.12 3.43
C HIS A 170 1.41 5.56 2.10
N LYS A 171 1.98 6.64 1.52
CA LYS A 171 1.82 6.98 0.11
C LYS A 171 2.68 6.08 -0.80
N ALA A 172 3.83 5.64 -0.31
CA ALA A 172 4.67 4.69 -1.04
C ALA A 172 3.91 3.35 -1.23
N VAL A 173 4.00 2.69 -2.35
CA VAL A 173 4.88 2.96 -3.51
C VAL A 173 4.13 3.61 -4.69
N HIS A 174 3.12 4.41 -4.41
CA HIS A 174 2.31 5.14 -5.41
C HIS A 174 3.14 6.29 -6.02
N PRO A 175 2.98 6.60 -7.31
CA PRO A 175 3.69 7.70 -7.96
C PRO A 175 3.27 9.07 -7.40
N ASP A 176 4.06 10.10 -7.69
CA ASP A 176 3.68 11.48 -7.42
C ASP A 176 2.59 11.89 -8.42
N ALA A 177 1.39 12.10 -7.90
CA ALA A 177 0.21 12.33 -8.70
C ALA A 177 -0.76 13.25 -7.98
N THR A 178 -1.57 13.95 -8.77
CA THR A 178 -2.71 14.74 -8.30
C THR A 178 -4.01 14.03 -8.62
N GLN A 179 -5.05 14.30 -7.85
CA GLN A 179 -6.39 13.82 -8.13
C GLN A 179 -7.38 14.97 -7.95
N ALA A 180 -8.23 15.17 -8.96
CA ALA A 180 -9.37 16.06 -8.87
C ALA A 180 -10.55 15.41 -8.14
N ALA A 181 -11.54 16.22 -7.74
CA ALA A 181 -12.72 15.75 -7.01
C ALA A 181 -13.56 14.75 -7.81
N ASP A 182 -13.56 14.82 -9.14
CA ASP A 182 -14.22 13.88 -10.05
C ASP A 182 -13.45 12.56 -10.26
N GLY A 183 -12.30 12.38 -9.58
CA GLY A 183 -11.45 11.20 -9.70
C GLY A 183 -10.44 11.29 -10.85
N THR A 184 -10.41 12.38 -11.60
CA THR A 184 -9.43 12.58 -12.67
C THR A 184 -8.03 12.57 -12.10
N PHE A 185 -7.19 11.72 -12.67
CA PHE A 185 -5.81 11.51 -12.25
C PHE A 185 -4.85 12.29 -13.17
N GLY A 186 -3.90 12.99 -12.56
CA GLY A 186 -2.82 13.68 -13.25
C GLY A 186 -1.47 13.32 -12.66
N VAL A 187 -0.50 12.98 -13.51
CA VAL A 187 0.89 12.81 -13.06
C VAL A 187 1.48 14.20 -12.80
N SER A 188 2.18 14.37 -11.68
CA SER A 188 2.81 15.66 -11.37
C SER A 188 3.97 15.93 -12.35
N THR A 189 4.28 17.20 -12.53
CA THR A 189 5.41 17.64 -13.37
C THR A 189 6.77 17.17 -12.86
N ALA A 190 6.85 16.71 -11.59
CA ALA A 190 8.06 16.13 -11.00
C ALA A 190 8.32 14.67 -11.43
N GLY A 191 7.35 14.04 -12.11
CA GLY A 191 7.50 12.78 -12.83
C GLY A 191 7.45 11.51 -11.97
N GLY A 192 6.32 10.82 -11.94
CA GLY A 192 6.22 9.40 -11.63
C GLY A 192 6.68 8.98 -10.23
N TYR A 193 7.46 7.91 -10.16
CA TYR A 193 7.94 7.34 -8.89
C TYR A 193 9.21 8.07 -8.43
N ILE A 194 9.19 8.57 -7.22
CA ILE A 194 10.28 9.33 -6.60
C ILE A 194 10.74 8.62 -5.34
N ALA A 195 11.94 8.02 -5.40
CA ALA A 195 12.60 7.44 -4.24
C ALA A 195 13.38 8.48 -3.43
N ALA A 196 13.67 8.17 -2.18
CA ALA A 196 14.56 9.00 -1.38
C ALA A 196 15.97 9.08 -2.02
N PRO A 197 16.64 10.26 -2.01
CA PRO A 197 17.95 10.43 -2.65
C PRO A 197 19.01 9.41 -2.20
N ARG A 198 18.96 8.97 -0.95
CA ARG A 198 19.89 7.95 -0.39
C ARG A 198 19.73 6.57 -1.03
N HIS A 199 18.59 6.28 -1.66
CA HIS A 199 18.28 5.00 -2.30
C HIS A 199 18.41 5.02 -3.82
N ARG A 200 18.76 6.15 -4.45
CA ARG A 200 18.78 6.32 -5.90
C ARG A 200 19.64 5.31 -6.66
N ASP A 201 20.66 4.77 -5.99
CA ASP A 201 21.61 3.84 -6.60
C ASP A 201 21.32 2.37 -6.29
N LEU A 202 20.33 2.09 -5.41
CA LEU A 202 19.90 0.73 -5.12
C LEU A 202 19.33 0.08 -6.40
N TYR A 203 19.60 -1.20 -6.59
CA TYR A 203 19.05 -2.04 -7.65
C TYR A 203 19.35 -1.54 -9.08
N ARG A 204 20.39 -0.71 -9.29
CA ARG A 204 20.72 -0.10 -10.59
C ARG A 204 20.82 -1.14 -11.70
N ASP A 205 21.49 -2.26 -11.43
CA ASP A 205 21.75 -3.33 -12.38
C ASP A 205 20.76 -4.50 -12.26
N SER A 206 19.72 -4.34 -11.43
CA SER A 206 18.71 -5.38 -11.24
C SER A 206 17.59 -5.25 -12.27
N SER A 207 17.00 -6.38 -12.66
CA SER A 207 15.84 -6.42 -13.53
C SER A 207 14.79 -7.39 -13.02
N PHE A 208 13.53 -7.01 -13.15
CA PHE A 208 12.42 -7.90 -12.88
C PHE A 208 12.28 -8.91 -14.02
N PRO A 209 12.21 -10.21 -13.74
CA PRO A 209 12.14 -11.23 -14.78
C PRO A 209 10.81 -11.16 -15.53
N LYS A 210 10.83 -11.44 -16.82
CA LYS A 210 9.60 -11.65 -17.58
C LYS A 210 8.91 -12.91 -17.11
N THR A 211 7.62 -12.80 -16.85
CA THR A 211 6.75 -13.92 -16.52
C THR A 211 6.04 -14.45 -17.78
N PRO A 212 5.58 -15.71 -17.81
CA PRO A 212 4.93 -16.29 -19.00
C PRO A 212 3.68 -15.56 -19.48
N ASN A 213 3.02 -14.78 -18.61
CA ASN A 213 1.83 -13.99 -18.91
C ASN A 213 2.13 -12.54 -19.33
N MET A 214 3.41 -12.16 -19.44
CA MET A 214 3.84 -10.89 -20.05
C MET A 214 3.89 -11.04 -21.57
N LEU A 215 2.70 -11.07 -22.18
CA LEU A 215 2.54 -11.25 -23.62
C LEU A 215 2.49 -9.90 -24.36
N PRO A 216 2.86 -9.86 -25.65
CA PRO A 216 2.64 -8.69 -26.50
C PRO A 216 1.14 -8.30 -26.54
N ALA A 217 0.83 -7.01 -26.57
CA ALA A 217 -0.55 -6.52 -26.53
C ALA A 217 -1.43 -7.06 -27.66
N ALA A 218 -0.85 -7.18 -28.88
CA ALA A 218 -1.58 -7.72 -30.01
C ALA A 218 -2.10 -9.15 -29.73
N GLU A 219 -1.30 -9.98 -29.07
CA GLU A 219 -1.71 -11.34 -28.73
C GLU A 219 -2.78 -11.38 -27.65
N VAL A 220 -2.65 -10.50 -26.63
CA VAL A 220 -3.63 -10.44 -25.54
C VAL A 220 -4.99 -9.95 -26.02
N ILE A 221 -5.05 -8.95 -26.91
CA ILE A 221 -6.29 -8.43 -27.48
C ILE A 221 -7.04 -9.51 -28.27
N LEU A 222 -6.33 -10.28 -29.06
CA LEU A 222 -6.94 -11.37 -29.83
C LEU A 222 -7.52 -12.46 -28.96
N GLN A 223 -6.92 -12.71 -27.79
CA GLN A 223 -7.36 -13.74 -26.85
C GLN A 223 -8.44 -13.24 -25.88
N LYS A 224 -8.57 -11.93 -25.70
CA LYS A 224 -9.47 -11.32 -24.71
C LYS A 224 -10.34 -10.22 -25.33
N PRO A 225 -11.35 -10.58 -26.13
CA PRO A 225 -12.22 -9.60 -26.83
C PRO A 225 -12.90 -8.60 -25.88
N ALA A 226 -13.24 -9.03 -24.65
CA ALA A 226 -13.82 -8.15 -23.63
C ALA A 226 -12.92 -6.95 -23.28
N TRP A 227 -11.61 -7.08 -23.42
CA TRP A 227 -10.67 -5.98 -23.24
C TRP A 227 -10.84 -4.89 -24.29
N ALA A 228 -11.00 -5.30 -25.55
CA ALA A 228 -11.28 -4.38 -26.63
C ALA A 228 -12.57 -3.57 -26.37
N GLU A 229 -13.58 -4.20 -25.76
CA GLU A 229 -14.84 -3.53 -25.40
C GLU A 229 -14.67 -2.60 -24.18
N CYS A 230 -14.02 -3.05 -23.09
CA CYS A 230 -13.80 -2.24 -21.88
C CYS A 230 -13.06 -0.93 -22.15
N PHE A 231 -12.14 -0.92 -23.11
CA PHE A 231 -11.35 0.26 -23.45
C PHE A 231 -11.87 1.03 -24.69
N GLY A 232 -13.01 0.63 -25.26
CA GLY A 232 -13.51 1.22 -26.50
C GLY A 232 -12.54 0.99 -27.68
N LEU A 233 -11.82 -0.13 -27.67
CA LEU A 233 -10.67 -0.40 -28.51
C LEU A 233 -11.01 -1.09 -29.83
N ARG A 234 -12.28 -1.22 -30.18
CA ARG A 234 -12.64 -1.72 -31.50
C ARG A 234 -12.22 -0.69 -32.55
N GLU A 235 -11.13 -1.02 -33.28
CA GLU A 235 -10.73 -0.43 -34.55
C GLU A 235 -10.09 0.96 -34.58
N SER A 236 -9.58 1.54 -33.49
CA SER A 236 -8.97 2.86 -33.53
C SER A 236 -7.47 2.88 -33.21
N ASP A 237 -6.73 3.79 -33.87
CA ASP A 237 -5.32 4.10 -33.55
C ASP A 237 -5.12 4.55 -32.10
N ARG A 238 -6.14 5.14 -31.49
CA ARG A 238 -6.18 5.49 -30.08
C ARG A 238 -6.07 4.27 -29.17
N ALA A 239 -6.68 3.17 -29.56
CA ALA A 239 -6.59 1.88 -28.90
C ALA A 239 -5.17 1.33 -28.89
N ARG A 240 -4.50 1.38 -30.04
CA ARG A 240 -3.11 0.94 -30.17
C ARG A 240 -2.18 1.82 -29.38
N ALA A 241 -2.43 3.15 -29.33
CA ALA A 241 -1.66 4.10 -28.55
C ALA A 241 -1.85 3.87 -27.03
N ILE A 242 -3.10 3.63 -26.57
CA ILE A 242 -3.39 3.31 -25.16
C ILE A 242 -2.72 1.97 -24.78
N LEU A 243 -2.84 0.95 -25.63
CA LEU A 243 -2.20 -0.34 -25.38
C LEU A 243 -0.67 -0.26 -25.40
N LYS A 244 -0.11 0.57 -26.26
CA LYS A 244 1.33 0.84 -26.28
C LYS A 244 1.77 1.61 -25.04
N ALA A 245 0.92 2.50 -24.52
CA ALA A 245 1.16 3.23 -23.28
C ALA A 245 0.93 2.37 -22.03
N LEU A 246 0.08 1.35 -22.11
CA LEU A 246 -0.11 0.32 -21.09
C LEU A 246 1.01 -0.74 -21.12
N HIS A 247 1.89 -0.68 -22.11
CA HIS A 247 3.00 -1.61 -22.26
C HIS A 247 4.12 -1.35 -21.30
N ALA A 248 4.46 -2.41 -20.66
CA ALA A 248 5.67 -2.65 -19.91
C ALA A 248 5.83 -1.66 -18.73
N GLY A 249 5.63 -2.13 -17.53
CA GLY A 249 6.35 -1.57 -16.41
C GLY A 249 7.81 -1.41 -16.84
N GLU A 250 8.25 -0.17 -17.11
CA GLU A 250 9.65 0.06 -17.45
C GLU A 250 10.48 -0.46 -16.29
N GLN A 251 11.57 -1.16 -16.56
CA GLN A 251 12.41 -1.74 -15.50
C GLN A 251 12.83 -0.67 -14.49
N GLU A 252 13.00 0.57 -14.93
CA GLU A 252 13.32 1.68 -14.04
C GLU A 252 12.16 2.03 -13.11
N GLU A 253 10.91 1.96 -13.56
CA GLU A 253 9.73 2.15 -12.71
C GLU A 253 9.68 1.11 -11.59
N ILE A 254 9.90 -0.16 -11.92
CA ILE A 254 9.94 -1.25 -10.94
C ILE A 254 11.09 -1.04 -9.94
N ARG A 255 12.26 -0.59 -10.41
CA ARG A 255 13.38 -0.23 -9.52
C ARG A 255 13.06 0.96 -8.62
N GLN A 256 12.39 1.99 -9.14
CA GLN A 256 11.98 3.15 -8.33
C GLN A 256 11.00 2.73 -7.23
N ARG A 257 10.04 1.88 -7.53
CA ARG A 257 9.12 1.33 -6.53
C ARG A 257 9.88 0.56 -5.45
N ALA A 258 10.85 -0.29 -5.84
CA ALA A 258 11.71 -1.02 -4.90
C ALA A 258 12.53 -0.08 -4.00
N ARG A 259 13.06 1.03 -4.57
CA ARG A 259 13.76 2.07 -3.81
C ARG A 259 12.84 2.83 -2.84
N MET A 260 11.60 3.08 -3.24
CA MET A 260 10.60 3.68 -2.34
C MET A 260 10.26 2.74 -1.19
N MET A 261 10.17 1.44 -1.46
CA MET A 261 9.91 0.43 -0.45
C MET A 261 11.07 0.30 0.56
N ALA A 262 12.31 0.56 0.15
CA ALA A 262 13.45 0.59 1.08
C ALA A 262 13.27 1.64 2.20
N SER A 263 12.75 2.84 1.87
CA SER A 263 12.42 3.86 2.89
C SER A 263 11.27 3.45 3.80
N VAL A 264 10.30 2.70 3.29
CA VAL A 264 9.21 2.13 4.10
C VAL A 264 9.77 1.11 5.08
N ASP A 265 10.63 0.21 4.60
CA ASP A 265 11.23 -0.84 5.43
C ASP A 265 12.10 -0.26 6.56
N GLU A 266 12.89 0.79 6.28
CA GLU A 266 13.63 1.53 7.31
C GLU A 266 12.70 2.07 8.41
N GLY A 267 11.55 2.65 8.02
CA GLY A 267 10.56 3.15 8.97
C GLY A 267 9.92 2.05 9.79
N ILE A 268 9.64 0.89 9.19
CA ILE A 268 9.14 -0.29 9.90
C ILE A 268 10.19 -0.75 10.93
N GLY A 269 11.47 -0.76 10.57
CA GLY A 269 12.57 -1.04 11.51
C GLY A 269 12.54 -0.13 12.73
N ALA A 270 12.47 1.18 12.52
CA ALA A 270 12.40 2.17 13.60
C ALA A 270 11.15 2.01 14.48
N ILE A 271 10.03 1.64 13.90
CA ILE A 271 8.78 1.32 14.62
C ILE A 271 8.98 0.08 15.50
N LEU A 272 9.54 -1.01 14.96
CA LEU A 272 9.79 -2.24 15.72
C LEU A 272 10.75 -2.01 16.86
N GLU A 273 11.87 -1.31 16.64
CA GLU A 273 12.84 -0.92 17.66
C GLU A 273 12.18 -0.08 18.78
N THR A 274 11.28 0.83 18.41
CA THR A 274 10.55 1.65 19.40
C THR A 274 9.65 0.80 20.28
N LEU A 275 8.90 -0.12 19.69
CA LEU A 275 8.03 -1.04 20.43
C LEU A 275 8.83 -2.02 21.30
N GLU A 276 10.00 -2.48 20.84
CA GLU A 276 10.94 -3.30 21.62
C GLU A 276 11.49 -2.55 22.84
N ARG A 277 12.00 -1.35 22.62
CA ARG A 277 12.53 -0.49 23.70
C ARG A 277 11.49 -0.22 24.79
N GLN A 278 10.21 -0.16 24.42
CA GLN A 278 9.10 0.00 25.36
C GLN A 278 8.59 -1.31 25.96
N GLY A 279 9.10 -2.46 25.51
CA GLY A 279 8.62 -3.77 25.94
C GLY A 279 7.19 -4.09 25.50
N THR A 280 6.69 -3.44 24.43
CA THR A 280 5.31 -3.57 23.95
C THR A 280 5.17 -4.31 22.62
N LEU A 281 6.26 -4.69 21.97
CA LEU A 281 6.24 -5.32 20.65
C LEU A 281 5.39 -6.60 20.64
N ASP A 282 5.55 -7.49 21.65
CA ASP A 282 4.81 -8.74 21.73
C ASP A 282 3.37 -8.56 22.23
N ASP A 283 3.05 -7.38 22.74
CA ASP A 283 1.71 -6.95 23.10
C ASP A 283 1.00 -6.19 21.98
N THR A 284 1.67 -6.02 20.83
CA THR A 284 1.12 -5.31 19.67
C THR A 284 0.75 -6.30 18.57
N PHE A 285 -0.54 -6.27 18.18
CA PHE A 285 -1.04 -6.96 17.01
C PHE A 285 -0.70 -6.12 15.77
N ILE A 286 0.27 -6.59 14.98
CA ILE A 286 0.78 -5.88 13.80
C ILE A 286 0.22 -6.56 12.55
N VAL A 287 -0.37 -5.75 11.66
CA VAL A 287 -0.80 -6.15 10.32
C VAL A 287 -0.05 -5.32 9.30
N PHE A 288 0.61 -5.96 8.34
CA PHE A 288 1.20 -5.32 7.17
C PHE A 288 0.45 -5.78 5.92
N LEU A 289 -0.01 -4.83 5.10
CA LEU A 289 -0.77 -5.13 3.88
C LEU A 289 -0.65 -4.03 2.83
N GLY A 290 -1.01 -4.35 1.56
CA GLY A 290 -1.25 -3.38 0.49
C GLY A 290 -2.72 -2.98 0.43
N ASP A 291 -3.05 -1.88 -0.26
CA ASP A 291 -4.45 -1.50 -0.54
C ASP A 291 -4.95 -2.01 -1.89
N ASN A 292 -4.07 -2.27 -2.82
CA ASN A 292 -4.31 -2.99 -4.08
C ASN A 292 -2.97 -3.52 -4.62
N GLY A 293 -3.05 -4.41 -5.60
CA GLY A 293 -1.87 -4.88 -6.32
C GLY A 293 -1.46 -3.95 -7.47
N TYR A 294 -0.62 -4.45 -8.37
CA TYR A 294 -0.08 -3.69 -9.49
C TYR A 294 0.40 -4.61 -10.60
N PHE A 295 0.38 -4.16 -11.87
CA PHE A 295 0.90 -4.92 -13.02
C PHE A 295 2.25 -4.39 -13.47
N PHE A 296 3.16 -5.30 -13.78
CA PHE A 296 4.49 -5.01 -14.35
C PHE A 296 4.62 -5.40 -15.82
N GLY A 297 3.49 -5.56 -16.51
CA GLY A 297 3.43 -5.98 -17.91
C GLY A 297 2.66 -7.28 -18.11
N GLU A 298 2.25 -7.95 -17.05
CA GLU A 298 1.42 -9.14 -17.12
C GLU A 298 0.10 -8.81 -17.84
N HIS A 299 -0.37 -9.74 -18.66
CA HIS A 299 -1.58 -9.58 -19.47
C HIS A 299 -1.54 -8.36 -20.40
N ALA A 300 -0.34 -7.89 -20.78
CA ALA A 300 -0.09 -6.63 -21.48
C ALA A 300 -0.59 -5.38 -20.73
N LEU A 301 -0.75 -5.48 -19.38
CA LEU A 301 -1.09 -4.36 -18.52
C LEU A 301 0.17 -3.69 -18.00
N GLY A 302 0.32 -2.40 -18.26
CA GLY A 302 1.34 -1.55 -17.66
C GLY A 302 0.88 -1.04 -16.29
N PRO A 303 1.17 0.21 -15.93
CA PRO A 303 0.91 0.80 -14.62
C PRO A 303 -0.59 0.87 -14.29
N GLU A 304 -1.19 -0.26 -13.98
CA GLU A 304 -2.62 -0.47 -13.75
C GLU A 304 -2.84 -1.45 -12.59
N ARG A 305 -4.01 -1.43 -11.98
CA ARG A 305 -4.38 -2.24 -10.80
C ARG A 305 -5.85 -2.66 -10.74
N ARG A 306 -6.71 -2.13 -11.60
CA ARG A 306 -8.18 -2.26 -11.52
C ARG A 306 -8.76 -3.55 -12.08
N PHE A 307 -7.92 -4.45 -12.55
CA PHE A 307 -8.36 -5.71 -13.14
C PHE A 307 -8.30 -6.87 -12.13
N ALA A 308 -9.23 -7.81 -12.26
CA ALA A 308 -9.37 -8.96 -11.38
C ALA A 308 -8.41 -10.11 -11.76
N TYR A 309 -7.14 -9.79 -11.97
CA TYR A 309 -6.06 -10.76 -12.04
C TYR A 309 -5.28 -10.77 -10.74
N GLU A 310 -4.55 -11.84 -10.46
CA GLU A 310 -3.84 -11.99 -9.18
C GLU A 310 -2.90 -10.82 -8.87
N GLU A 311 -2.21 -10.28 -9.88
CA GLU A 311 -1.32 -9.14 -9.74
C GLU A 311 -2.03 -7.88 -9.23
N GLY A 312 -3.30 -7.72 -9.56
CA GLY A 312 -4.14 -6.60 -9.11
C GLY A 312 -4.87 -6.86 -7.79
N ILE A 313 -5.40 -8.08 -7.60
CA ILE A 313 -6.30 -8.36 -6.46
C ILE A 313 -5.62 -9.04 -5.28
N ARG A 314 -4.45 -9.68 -5.46
CA ARG A 314 -3.75 -10.36 -4.39
C ARG A 314 -2.97 -9.36 -3.54
N SER A 315 -3.14 -9.44 -2.22
CA SER A 315 -2.51 -8.55 -1.24
C SER A 315 -1.26 -9.17 -0.65
N PRO A 316 -0.18 -8.40 -0.43
CA PRO A 316 0.76 -8.73 0.60
C PRO A 316 0.01 -8.68 1.94
N PHE A 317 0.06 -9.75 2.72
CA PHE A 317 -0.66 -9.78 3.99
C PHE A 317 0.14 -10.56 5.03
N VAL A 318 0.67 -9.82 6.00
CA VAL A 318 1.46 -10.35 7.11
C VAL A 318 0.81 -9.98 8.43
N VAL A 319 0.72 -10.93 9.35
CA VAL A 319 0.22 -10.69 10.71
C VAL A 319 1.25 -11.15 11.72
N ARG A 320 1.70 -10.27 12.61
CA ARG A 320 2.56 -10.59 13.74
C ARG A 320 1.84 -10.32 15.06
N TYR A 321 1.63 -11.36 15.84
CA TYR A 321 1.14 -11.29 17.23
C TYR A 321 1.49 -12.59 17.96
N PRO A 322 2.68 -12.70 18.56
CA PRO A 322 3.19 -13.99 19.06
C PRO A 322 2.34 -14.63 20.15
N ARG A 323 1.50 -13.84 20.84
CA ARG A 323 0.55 -14.38 21.82
C ARG A 323 -0.58 -15.23 21.23
N LYS A 324 -0.88 -15.10 19.93
CA LYS A 324 -2.00 -15.78 19.24
C LYS A 324 -1.62 -16.36 17.88
N VAL A 325 -0.67 -15.77 17.19
CA VAL A 325 -0.19 -16.18 15.89
C VAL A 325 1.17 -16.82 16.07
N LYS A 326 1.27 -18.10 15.78
CA LYS A 326 2.56 -18.81 15.80
C LYS A 326 3.40 -18.33 14.64
N ALA A 327 4.68 -18.08 14.90
CA ALA A 327 5.64 -17.80 13.84
C ALA A 327 5.63 -18.97 12.84
N ASP A 328 5.50 -18.66 11.56
CA ASP A 328 5.75 -19.65 10.52
C ASP A 328 7.26 -19.90 10.47
N ARG A 329 7.69 -20.94 11.18
CA ARG A 329 9.05 -21.45 11.11
C ARG A 329 9.27 -22.25 9.82
N GLY A 330 8.61 -21.86 8.74
CA GLY A 330 8.88 -22.37 7.41
C GLY A 330 10.38 -22.28 7.19
N GLY A 331 11.06 -23.43 7.28
CA GLY A 331 12.48 -23.54 7.46
C GLY A 331 13.24 -22.76 6.38
N ALA A 332 14.40 -22.28 6.77
CA ALA A 332 15.46 -21.75 5.92
C ALA A 332 15.97 -22.75 4.85
N SER A 333 15.06 -23.43 4.14
CA SER A 333 15.40 -24.46 3.17
C SER A 333 14.68 -24.33 1.82
N SER A 334 14.05 -23.22 1.49
CA SER A 334 13.37 -23.09 0.20
C SER A 334 13.87 -21.97 -0.74
N SER A 335 15.09 -21.49 -0.57
CA SER A 335 15.72 -20.65 -1.59
C SER A 335 16.14 -21.40 -2.86
N SER A 336 15.91 -22.72 -2.93
CA SER A 336 16.30 -23.54 -4.10
C SER A 336 15.17 -24.38 -4.72
N ALA A 337 13.92 -24.27 -4.29
CA ALA A 337 12.86 -25.17 -4.74
C ALA A 337 11.67 -24.52 -5.46
N ARG A 338 11.74 -23.25 -5.85
CA ARG A 338 10.64 -22.58 -6.59
C ARG A 338 10.90 -22.41 -8.09
N THR A 339 11.68 -23.30 -8.70
CA THR A 339 11.78 -23.41 -10.15
C THR A 339 11.16 -24.74 -10.61
N SER A 340 9.87 -24.89 -10.41
CA SER A 340 9.11 -25.94 -11.09
C SER A 340 7.76 -25.37 -11.53
N PRO A 341 7.51 -25.23 -12.84
CA PRO A 341 6.20 -24.85 -13.32
C PRO A 341 5.25 -26.01 -13.06
N ARG A 342 4.25 -25.83 -12.22
CA ARG A 342 3.12 -26.75 -12.18
C ARG A 342 2.28 -26.52 -13.42
N ARG A 343 2.06 -27.57 -14.18
CA ARG A 343 1.19 -27.69 -15.36
C ARG A 343 -0.25 -27.30 -15.04
#